data_c3646ef488221fa4426d2e516be40b41
#
_entry.id   c3646ef488221fa4426d2e516be40b41
#
_cell.length_a   1.000
_cell.length_b   1.000
_cell.length_c   1.000
_cell.angle_alpha   90.00
_cell.angle_beta   90.00
_cell.angle_gamma   90.00
#
_symmetry.space_group_name_H-M   'P 1'
#
loop_
_entity.id
_entity.type
_entity.pdbx_description
1 polymer ?
#
loop_
_entity_poly.entity_id
_entity_poly.type
_entity_poly.pdbx_seq_one_letter_code
_entity_poly.pdbx_strand_id
1 'polypeptide(L)'
;MTTQQWSVGIEVTGDEVMSLERIGLLADAVASDGGIATGIGRPGYGVTVLVTATDRDDAITQATEILRSAARLADLPAWPISRVEATSEEEAANE
;
A
#
# COMPACT_ATOMS: atom_id res chain seq x y z
N MET A 1 17.12 13.30 14.29
CA MET A 1 16.55 11.95 14.14
C MET A 1 16.85 11.40 12.74
N THR A 2 17.11 10.12 12.67
CA THR A 2 17.52 9.48 11.42
C THR A 2 16.32 8.89 10.72
N THR A 3 16.13 9.21 9.44
CA THR A 3 15.12 8.56 8.62
C THR A 3 15.68 7.25 8.08
N GLN A 4 14.78 6.32 7.80
CA GLN A 4 15.13 5.07 7.12
C GLN A 4 14.02 4.69 6.16
N GLN A 5 14.28 3.73 5.29
CA GLN A 5 13.31 3.25 4.35
C GLN A 5 12.43 2.17 5.00
N TRP A 6 11.14 2.25 4.73
CA TRP A 6 10.14 1.30 5.23
C TRP A 6 9.38 0.68 4.06
N SER A 7 9.14 -0.61 4.16
CA SER A 7 8.22 -1.32 3.27
C SER A 7 6.88 -1.42 4.00
N VAL A 8 5.83 -0.85 3.45
CA VAL A 8 4.51 -0.83 4.10
C VAL A 8 3.49 -1.50 3.21
N GLY A 9 2.89 -2.57 3.70
CA GLY A 9 1.79 -3.26 3.05
C GLY A 9 0.48 -2.84 3.71
N ILE A 10 -0.50 -2.45 2.90
CA ILE A 10 -1.84 -2.06 3.37
C ILE A 10 -2.86 -2.79 2.53
N GLU A 11 -3.82 -3.42 3.21
CA GLU A 11 -4.95 -4.09 2.56
C GLU A 11 -6.26 -3.47 3.00
N VAL A 12 -7.18 -3.32 2.06
CA VAL A 12 -8.56 -2.93 2.33
C VAL A 12 -9.47 -4.08 1.94
N THR A 13 -10.56 -4.24 2.67
CA THR A 13 -11.53 -5.30 2.42
C THR A 13 -12.88 -4.67 2.09
N GLY A 14 -13.51 -5.17 1.05
CA GLY A 14 -14.81 -4.70 0.60
C GLY A 14 -15.70 -5.84 0.14
N ASP A 15 -16.73 -5.51 -0.61
CA ASP A 15 -17.76 -6.44 -1.05
C ASP A 15 -17.78 -6.68 -2.56
N GLU A 16 -16.70 -6.26 -3.24
CA GLU A 16 -16.61 -6.40 -4.70
C GLU A 16 -15.28 -7.06 -5.07
N VAL A 17 -15.36 -8.07 -5.91
CA VAL A 17 -14.16 -8.78 -6.39
C VAL A 17 -13.41 -7.93 -7.41
N MET A 18 -12.11 -7.78 -7.23
CA MET A 18 -11.26 -6.97 -8.09
C MET A 18 -10.83 -7.73 -9.33
N SER A 19 -10.99 -7.09 -10.49
CA SER A 19 -10.52 -7.61 -11.77
C SER A 19 -9.04 -7.31 -11.98
N LEU A 20 -8.41 -8.04 -12.89
CA LEU A 20 -7.03 -7.78 -13.31
C LEU A 20 -6.87 -6.33 -13.80
N GLU A 21 -7.85 -5.83 -14.55
CA GLU A 21 -7.81 -4.47 -15.10
C GLU A 21 -7.77 -3.42 -14.00
N ARG A 22 -8.63 -3.55 -12.99
CA ARG A 22 -8.69 -2.58 -11.89
C ARG A 22 -7.44 -2.61 -11.04
N ILE A 23 -6.92 -3.80 -10.73
CA ILE A 23 -5.67 -3.94 -9.97
C ILE A 23 -4.49 -3.42 -10.80
N GLY A 24 -4.51 -3.61 -12.11
CA GLY A 24 -3.49 -3.05 -13.01
C GLY A 24 -3.43 -1.53 -12.97
N LEU A 25 -4.59 -0.87 -12.93
CA LEU A 25 -4.66 0.58 -12.78
C LEU A 25 -4.10 1.05 -11.43
N LEU A 26 -4.39 0.30 -10.38
CA LEU A 26 -3.82 0.58 -9.04
C LEU A 26 -2.30 0.41 -9.05
N ALA A 27 -1.80 -0.65 -9.68
CA ALA A 27 -0.36 -0.90 -9.80
C ALA A 27 0.35 0.25 -10.52
N ASP A 28 -0.24 0.74 -11.60
CA ASP A 28 0.31 1.89 -12.33
C ASP A 28 0.34 3.14 -11.45
N ALA A 29 -0.69 3.34 -10.64
CA ALA A 29 -0.79 4.52 -9.78
C ALA A 29 0.25 4.52 -8.64
N VAL A 30 0.69 3.35 -8.16
CA VAL A 30 1.69 3.26 -7.09
C VAL A 30 3.11 3.00 -7.60
N ALA A 31 3.30 2.81 -8.90
CA ALA A 31 4.61 2.47 -9.46
C ALA A 31 5.68 3.52 -9.16
N SER A 32 5.32 4.80 -9.16
CA SER A 32 6.25 5.90 -8.86
C SER A 32 6.75 5.89 -7.41
N ASP A 33 6.04 5.19 -6.51
CA ASP A 33 6.40 5.07 -5.10
C ASP A 33 7.08 3.72 -4.82
N GLY A 34 7.58 3.06 -5.86
CA GLY A 34 8.19 1.74 -5.74
C GLY A 34 7.18 0.67 -5.31
N GLY A 35 5.90 0.90 -5.60
CA GLY A 35 4.83 0.07 -5.10
C GLY A 35 4.40 -1.05 -6.01
N ILE A 36 3.78 -2.04 -5.40
CA ILE A 36 3.09 -3.13 -6.11
C ILE A 36 1.65 -3.20 -5.60
N ALA A 37 0.76 -3.73 -6.43
CA ALA A 37 -0.64 -3.87 -6.07
C ALA A 37 -1.04 -5.35 -6.08
N THR A 38 -1.98 -5.70 -5.20
CA THR A 38 -2.50 -7.05 -5.06
C THR A 38 -4.01 -7.02 -4.93
N GLY A 39 -4.66 -8.17 -5.08
CA GLY A 39 -6.10 -8.30 -4.87
C GLY A 39 -6.88 -8.89 -6.03
N ILE A 40 -6.24 -9.28 -7.13
CA ILE A 40 -6.93 -9.87 -8.27
C ILE A 40 -7.74 -11.09 -7.82
N GLY A 41 -9.04 -11.08 -8.12
CA GLY A 41 -9.93 -12.19 -7.78
C GLY A 41 -10.35 -12.25 -6.33
N ARG A 42 -10.08 -11.19 -5.54
CA ARG A 42 -10.41 -11.13 -4.11
C ARG A 42 -11.29 -9.92 -3.82
N PRO A 43 -12.13 -9.99 -2.76
CA PRO A 43 -12.98 -8.85 -2.38
C PRO A 43 -12.19 -7.82 -1.61
N GLY A 44 -11.51 -6.95 -2.33
CA GLY A 44 -10.64 -5.93 -1.78
C GLY A 44 -9.40 -5.74 -2.64
N TYR A 45 -8.48 -4.91 -2.15
CA TYR A 45 -7.20 -4.68 -2.83
C TYR A 45 -6.15 -4.30 -1.81
N GLY A 46 -4.90 -4.33 -2.23
CA GLY A 46 -3.80 -3.95 -1.36
C GLY A 46 -2.66 -3.36 -2.15
N VAL A 47 -1.78 -2.66 -1.45
CA VAL A 47 -0.53 -2.16 -2.01
C VAL A 47 0.60 -2.39 -1.02
N THR A 48 1.81 -2.57 -1.55
CA THR A 48 3.04 -2.50 -0.77
C THR A 48 3.87 -1.39 -1.38
N VAL A 49 4.24 -0.41 -0.59
CA VAL A 49 4.99 0.76 -1.06
C VAL A 49 6.24 0.96 -0.21
N LEU A 50 7.22 1.67 -0.78
CA LEU A 50 8.44 2.05 -0.07
C LEU A 50 8.34 3.53 0.31
N VAL A 51 8.55 3.82 1.58
CA VAL A 51 8.53 5.19 2.09
C VAL A 51 9.75 5.45 2.96
N THR A 52 10.14 6.71 3.07
CA THR A 52 11.21 7.14 3.98
C THR A 52 10.56 7.84 5.16
N ALA A 53 10.83 7.35 6.36
CA ALA A 53 10.17 7.84 7.58
C ALA A 53 11.09 7.71 8.78
N THR A 54 10.77 8.46 9.83
CA THR A 54 11.52 8.43 11.09
C THR A 54 11.08 7.29 12.01
N ASP A 55 9.81 6.89 11.90
CA ASP A 55 9.24 5.81 12.72
C ASP A 55 8.13 5.09 11.96
N ARG A 56 7.61 4.04 12.58
CA ARG A 56 6.55 3.21 12.01
C ARG A 56 5.26 3.98 11.76
N ASP A 57 4.85 4.81 12.71
CA ASP A 57 3.60 5.57 12.59
C ASP A 57 3.66 6.54 11.41
N ASP A 58 4.80 7.22 11.23
CA ASP A 58 5.00 8.10 10.09
C ASP A 58 4.99 7.32 8.78
N ALA A 59 5.63 6.14 8.75
CA ALA A 59 5.65 5.28 7.58
C ALA A 59 4.23 4.84 7.20
N ILE A 60 3.42 4.44 8.17
CA ILE A 60 2.03 4.02 7.94
C ILE A 60 1.18 5.18 7.44
N THR A 61 1.37 6.37 8.01
CA THR A 61 0.64 7.57 7.57
C THR A 61 0.94 7.90 6.12
N GLN A 62 2.21 7.91 5.74
CA GLN A 62 2.62 8.17 4.35
C GLN A 62 2.05 7.12 3.39
N ALA A 63 2.17 5.85 3.74
CA ALA A 63 1.68 4.75 2.90
C ALA A 63 0.17 4.80 2.74
N THR A 64 -0.56 5.15 3.79
CA THR A 64 -2.02 5.29 3.75
C THR A 64 -2.43 6.40 2.78
N GLU A 65 -1.73 7.53 2.81
CA GLU A 65 -1.98 8.63 1.86
C GLU A 65 -1.72 8.20 0.42
N ILE A 66 -0.63 7.45 0.19
CA ILE A 66 -0.30 6.91 -1.13
C ILE A 66 -1.42 5.98 -1.61
N LEU A 67 -1.87 5.06 -0.75
CA LEU A 67 -2.97 4.14 -1.08
C LEU A 67 -4.24 4.90 -1.44
N ARG A 68 -4.64 5.88 -0.63
CA ARG A 68 -5.88 6.65 -0.86
C ARG A 68 -5.81 7.44 -2.17
N SER A 69 -4.67 8.08 -2.45
CA SER A 69 -4.47 8.80 -3.70
C SER A 69 -4.50 7.86 -4.90
N ALA A 70 -3.81 6.73 -4.81
CA ALA A 70 -3.75 5.74 -5.88
C ALA A 70 -5.14 5.15 -6.15
N ALA A 71 -5.90 4.86 -5.11
CA ALA A 71 -7.26 4.33 -5.25
C ALA A 71 -8.18 5.32 -5.96
N ARG A 72 -8.05 6.62 -5.66
CA ARG A 72 -8.81 7.66 -6.36
C ARG A 72 -8.43 7.73 -7.84
N LEU A 73 -7.14 7.67 -8.14
CA LEU A 73 -6.67 7.69 -9.54
C LEU A 73 -7.14 6.47 -10.32
N ALA A 74 -7.22 5.32 -9.67
CA ALA A 74 -7.67 4.08 -10.28
C ALA A 74 -9.19 3.90 -10.22
N ASP A 75 -9.91 4.87 -9.68
CA ASP A 75 -11.37 4.86 -9.51
C ASP A 75 -11.85 3.63 -8.73
N LEU A 76 -11.18 3.36 -7.62
CA LEU A 76 -11.53 2.25 -6.73
C LEU A 76 -12.28 2.75 -5.50
N PRO A 77 -13.18 1.91 -4.94
CA PRO A 77 -13.91 2.29 -3.71
C PRO A 77 -12.97 2.53 -2.54
N ALA A 78 -13.34 3.48 -1.68
CA ALA A 78 -12.59 3.79 -0.45
C ALA A 78 -13.07 2.90 0.70
N TRP A 79 -12.68 1.64 0.67
CA TRP A 79 -13.05 0.67 1.70
C TRP A 79 -12.18 0.79 2.95
N PRO A 80 -12.64 0.28 4.10
CA PRO A 80 -11.84 0.31 5.32
C PRO A 80 -10.56 -0.53 5.20
N ILE A 81 -9.51 -0.04 5.84
CA ILE A 81 -8.25 -0.76 5.94
C ILE A 81 -8.44 -1.94 6.89
N SER A 82 -8.10 -3.14 6.42
CA SER A 82 -8.24 -4.37 7.19
C SER A 82 -6.91 -4.89 7.73
N ARG A 83 -5.80 -4.49 7.11
CA ARG A 83 -4.48 -4.95 7.52
C ARG A 83 -3.41 -3.93 7.16
N VAL A 84 -2.47 -3.71 8.07
CA VAL A 84 -1.29 -2.88 7.85
C VAL A 84 -0.07 -3.62 8.37
N GLU A 85 1.00 -3.65 7.58
CA GLU A 85 2.26 -4.24 8.00
C GLU A 85 3.39 -3.33 7.53
N ALA A 86 4.19 -2.84 8.47
CA ALA A 86 5.32 -1.96 8.17
C ALA A 86 6.62 -2.59 8.66
N THR A 87 7.60 -2.70 7.77
CA THR A 87 8.90 -3.28 8.05
C THR A 87 9.98 -2.30 7.66
N SER A 88 10.86 -1.93 8.59
CA SER A 88 11.99 -1.05 8.28
C SER A 88 13.10 -1.84 7.57
N GLU A 89 14.00 -1.13 6.87
CA GLU A 89 15.14 -1.79 6.25
C GLU A 89 16.06 -2.44 7.28
N GLU A 90 16.14 -1.87 8.47
CA GLU A 90 16.91 -2.45 9.59
C GLU A 90 16.30 -3.78 10.05
N GLU A 91 14.98 -3.84 10.21
CA GLU A 91 14.29 -5.08 10.57
C GLU A 91 14.47 -6.14 9.48
N ALA A 92 14.34 -5.75 8.21
CA ALA A 92 14.51 -6.65 7.09
C ALA A 92 15.94 -7.20 7.01
N ALA A 93 16.95 -6.39 7.32
CA ALA A 93 18.34 -6.80 7.30
C ALA A 93 18.70 -7.81 8.39
N ASN A 94 17.90 -7.88 9.45
CA ASN A 94 18.15 -8.77 10.59
C ASN A 94 17.35 -10.08 10.52
N GLU A 95 16.63 -10.33 9.46
CA GLU A 95 15.91 -11.58 9.28
C GLU A 95 16.78 -12.71 8.74
#